data_67f16e351811228db0b7c3906321e8d3
#
_entry.id   67f16e351811228db0b7c3906321e8d3
#
_cell.length_a   1.000
_cell.length_b   1.000
_cell.length_c   1.000
_cell.angle_alpha   90.00
_cell.angle_beta   90.00
_cell.angle_gamma   90.00
#
_symmetry.space_group_name_H-M   'P 1'
#
loop_
_entity.id
_entity.type
_entity.pdbx_description
1 polymer ?
#
loop_
_entity_poly.entity_id
_entity_poly.type
_entity_poly.pdbx_seq_one_letter_code
_entity_poly.pdbx_strand_id
1 'polypeptide(L)' 'MQNDEIKQMLADLIWLDALIATELIQVTENTSAILRKSPPPEICLRDHDALRATALGIAEKYRTGTALGRHLGKHQ' A
#
# COMPACT_ATOMS: atom_id res chain seq x y z
N MET A 1 11.81 19.80 -19.48
CA MET A 1 11.91 19.35 -18.08
C MET A 1 13.21 18.59 -17.90
N GLN A 2 13.92 18.84 -16.81
CA GLN A 2 15.21 18.20 -16.57
C GLN A 2 15.01 16.77 -16.08
N ASN A 3 16.03 15.91 -16.31
CA ASN A 3 15.95 14.50 -15.93
C ASN A 3 15.70 14.29 -14.43
N ASP A 4 16.31 15.12 -13.57
CA ASP A 4 16.13 15.03 -12.13
C ASP A 4 14.69 15.35 -11.71
N GLU A 5 14.07 16.30 -12.38
CA GLU A 5 12.66 16.61 -12.13
C GLU A 5 11.74 15.45 -12.53
N ILE A 6 12.02 14.83 -13.67
CA ILE A 6 11.26 13.68 -14.14
C ILE A 6 11.40 12.52 -13.17
N LYS A 7 12.63 12.22 -12.73
CA LYS A 7 12.87 11.16 -11.76
C LYS A 7 12.13 11.41 -10.46
N GLN A 8 12.12 12.65 -9.97
CA GLN A 8 11.41 13.00 -8.76
C GLN A 8 9.90 12.84 -8.93
N MET A 9 9.36 13.26 -10.06
CA MET A 9 7.94 13.10 -10.34
C MET A 9 7.54 11.64 -10.41
N LEU A 10 8.37 10.80 -11.04
CA LEU A 10 8.10 9.36 -11.11
C LEU A 10 8.16 8.71 -9.74
N ALA A 11 9.14 9.09 -8.91
CA ALA A 11 9.25 8.59 -7.55
C ALA A 11 8.01 8.96 -6.72
N ASP A 12 7.54 10.19 -6.86
CA ASP A 12 6.34 10.65 -6.17
C ASP A 12 5.10 9.88 -6.61
N LEU A 13 4.96 9.64 -7.91
CA LEU A 13 3.84 8.87 -8.45
C LEU A 13 3.86 7.44 -7.94
N ILE A 14 5.02 6.80 -7.91
CA ILE A 14 5.17 5.44 -7.39
C ILE A 14 4.73 5.38 -5.92
N TRP A 15 5.17 6.36 -5.13
CA TRP A 15 4.83 6.42 -3.72
C TRP A 15 3.33 6.62 -3.51
N LEU A 16 2.73 7.57 -4.25
CA LEU A 16 1.29 7.84 -4.18
C LEU A 16 0.48 6.63 -4.62
N ASP A 17 0.89 5.95 -5.69
CA ASP A 17 0.22 4.76 -6.16
C ASP A 17 0.27 3.63 -5.12
N ALA A 18 1.41 3.47 -4.45
CA ALA A 18 1.54 2.47 -3.40
C ALA A 18 0.62 2.80 -2.21
N LEU A 19 0.53 4.07 -1.84
CA LEU A 19 -0.38 4.52 -0.78
C LEU A 19 -1.84 4.23 -1.14
N ILE A 20 -2.24 4.58 -2.35
CA ILE A 20 -3.60 4.30 -2.84
C ILE A 20 -3.89 2.81 -2.83
N ALA A 21 -2.97 2.00 -3.34
CA ALA A 21 -3.14 0.55 -3.41
C ALA A 21 -3.31 -0.06 -2.01
N THR A 22 -2.48 0.33 -1.05
CA THR A 22 -2.56 -0.21 0.31
C THR A 22 -3.83 0.23 1.04
N GLU A 23 -4.25 1.47 0.85
CA GLU A 23 -5.51 1.94 1.43
C GLU A 23 -6.72 1.24 0.81
N LEU A 24 -6.68 1.00 -0.51
CA LEU A 24 -7.77 0.30 -1.20
C LEU A 24 -7.89 -1.14 -0.72
N ILE A 25 -6.78 -1.83 -0.48
CA ILE A 25 -6.78 -3.17 0.10
C ILE A 25 -7.48 -3.15 1.46
N GLN A 26 -7.16 -2.17 2.31
CA GLN A 26 -7.77 -2.04 3.63
C GLN A 26 -9.29 -1.79 3.53
N VAL A 27 -9.69 -0.90 2.62
CA VAL A 27 -11.12 -0.61 2.38
C VAL A 27 -11.83 -1.87 1.91
N THR A 28 -11.23 -2.64 1.02
CA THR A 28 -11.81 -3.88 0.52
C THR A 28 -12.01 -4.89 1.65
N GLU A 29 -11.01 -5.05 2.52
CA GLU A 29 -11.12 -5.94 3.67
C GLU A 29 -12.22 -5.49 4.62
N ASN A 30 -12.29 -4.20 4.92
CA ASN A 30 -13.30 -3.64 5.81
C ASN A 30 -14.71 -3.84 5.25
N THR A 31 -14.88 -3.57 3.95
CA THR A 31 -16.17 -3.76 3.28
C THR A 31 -16.60 -5.21 3.29
N SER A 32 -15.68 -6.12 3.00
CA SER A 32 -15.95 -7.56 3.03
C SER A 32 -16.36 -7.99 4.43
N ALA A 33 -15.67 -7.53 5.46
CA ALA A 33 -16.02 -7.87 6.85
C ALA A 33 -17.40 -7.37 7.22
N ILE A 34 -17.76 -6.16 6.82
CA ILE A 34 -19.08 -5.59 7.09
C ILE A 34 -20.18 -6.40 6.41
N LEU A 35 -20.01 -6.70 5.13
CA LEU A 35 -20.99 -7.46 4.35
C LEU A 35 -21.18 -8.87 4.89
N ARG A 36 -20.13 -9.51 5.32
CA ARG A 36 -20.15 -10.89 5.83
C ARG A 36 -20.51 -10.97 7.31
N LYS A 37 -20.44 -9.85 8.01
CA LYS A 37 -20.57 -9.77 9.48
C LYS A 37 -19.55 -10.67 10.18
N SER A 38 -18.38 -10.83 9.58
CA SER A 38 -17.28 -11.63 10.10
C SER A 38 -15.97 -11.20 9.44
N PRO A 39 -14.82 -11.48 10.07
CA PRO A 39 -13.53 -11.14 9.44
C PRO A 39 -13.38 -11.81 8.08
N PRO A 40 -12.59 -11.20 7.16
CA PRO A 40 -12.28 -11.85 5.87
C PRO A 40 -11.61 -13.21 6.09
N PRO A 41 -11.72 -14.14 5.13
CA PRO A 41 -11.01 -15.41 5.23
C PRO A 41 -9.51 -15.22 5.39
N GLU A 42 -8.88 -16.11 6.15
CA GLU A 42 -7.45 -16.00 6.43
C GLU A 42 -6.60 -16.00 5.16
N ILE A 43 -6.99 -16.78 4.15
CA ILE A 43 -6.26 -16.82 2.89
C ILE A 43 -6.29 -15.46 2.18
N CYS A 44 -7.43 -14.76 2.22
CA CYS A 44 -7.53 -13.41 1.66
C CYS A 44 -6.63 -12.43 2.39
N LEU A 45 -6.59 -12.52 3.73
CA LEU A 45 -5.73 -11.64 4.53
C LEU A 45 -4.26 -11.87 4.20
N ARG A 46 -3.83 -13.12 4.04
CA ARG A 46 -2.44 -13.44 3.67
C ARG A 46 -2.09 -12.92 2.28
N ASP A 47 -3.00 -13.08 1.32
CA ASP A 47 -2.79 -12.57 -0.03
C ASP A 47 -2.69 -11.05 -0.03
N HIS A 48 -3.53 -10.38 0.73
CA HIS A 48 -3.51 -8.92 0.85
C HIS A 48 -2.24 -8.44 1.55
N ASP A 49 -1.78 -9.15 2.57
CA ASP A 49 -0.53 -8.80 3.25
C ASP A 49 0.67 -8.92 2.30
N ALA A 50 0.67 -9.94 1.44
CA ALA A 50 1.72 -10.10 0.43
C ALA A 50 1.68 -8.93 -0.58
N LEU A 51 0.50 -8.50 -0.99
CA LEU A 51 0.34 -7.35 -1.89
C LEU A 51 0.79 -6.04 -1.22
N ARG A 52 0.46 -5.85 0.05
CA ARG A 52 0.93 -4.69 0.82
C ARG A 52 2.46 -4.68 0.89
N ALA A 53 3.07 -5.81 1.18
CA ALA A 53 4.53 -5.93 1.25
C ALA A 53 5.17 -5.60 -0.08
N THR A 54 4.58 -6.06 -1.18
CA THR A 54 5.05 -5.74 -2.54
C THR A 54 4.97 -4.25 -2.80
N ALA A 55 3.84 -3.61 -2.50
CA ALA A 55 3.65 -2.19 -2.71
C ALA A 55 4.65 -1.37 -1.88
N LEU A 56 4.83 -1.73 -0.61
CA LEU A 56 5.79 -1.07 0.27
C LEU A 56 7.22 -1.22 -0.24
N GLY A 57 7.59 -2.43 -0.68
CA GLY A 57 8.92 -2.70 -1.23
C GLY A 57 9.20 -1.86 -2.48
N ILE A 58 8.22 -1.70 -3.35
CA ILE A 58 8.36 -0.84 -4.53
C ILE A 58 8.54 0.62 -4.10
N ALA A 59 7.71 1.09 -3.18
CA ALA A 59 7.79 2.48 -2.71
C ALA A 59 9.15 2.78 -2.07
N GLU A 60 9.69 1.87 -1.29
CA GLU A 60 10.95 2.07 -0.58
C GLU A 60 12.18 2.06 -1.50
N LYS A 61 12.09 1.47 -2.69
CA LYS A 61 13.17 1.58 -3.68
C LYS A 61 13.46 3.02 -4.07
N TYR A 62 12.45 3.87 -4.01
CA TYR A 62 12.54 5.24 -4.51
C TYR A 62 12.45 6.28 -3.41
N ARG A 63 12.02 5.88 -2.22
CA ARG A 63 11.88 6.79 -1.09
C ARG A 63 12.01 6.02 0.21
N THR A 64 13.24 5.83 0.68
CA THR A 64 13.51 5.09 1.92
C THR A 64 13.01 5.83 3.15
N GLY A 65 12.67 5.09 4.20
CA GLY A 65 12.21 5.65 5.46
C GLY A 65 10.90 6.40 5.38
N THR A 66 10.00 5.96 4.49
CA THR A 66 8.77 6.68 4.19
C THR A 66 7.74 6.61 5.32
N ALA A 67 6.85 7.61 5.34
CA ALA A 67 5.68 7.59 6.20
C ALA A 67 4.73 6.42 5.86
N LEU A 68 4.82 5.88 4.64
CA LEU A 68 3.98 4.76 4.21
C LEU A 68 4.21 3.52 5.08
N GLY A 69 5.48 3.17 5.35
CA GLY A 69 5.79 2.03 6.19
C GLY A 69 5.21 2.17 7.59
N ARG A 70 5.32 3.37 8.18
CA ARG A 70 4.76 3.65 9.49
C ARG A 70 3.24 3.64 9.48
N HIS A 71 2.64 4.16 8.41
CA HIS A 71 1.19 4.17 8.23
C HIS A 71 0.62 2.76 8.15
N LEU A 72 1.25 1.90 7.35
CA LEU A 72 0.82 0.51 7.22
C LEU A 72 0.92 -0.23 8.55
N GLY A 73 1.92 0.05 9.36
CA GLY A 73 2.06 -0.54 10.67
C GLY A 73 0.88 -0.25 11.60
N LYS A 74 0.21 0.88 11.41
CA LYS A 74 -0.97 1.24 12.21
C LYS A 74 -2.22 0.46 11.82
N HIS A 75 -2.26 -0.06 10.61
CA HIS A 75 -3.40 -0.84 10.11
C HIS A 75 -3.27 -2.34 10.40
N GLN A 76 -2.10 -2.75 10.79
CA GLN A 76 -1.80 -4.14 11.15
C GLN A 76 -1.84 -4.31 12.66
#